data_322b024d40152e0eebcca3e312ebe81b
#
_entry.id   322b024d40152e0eebcca3e312ebe81b
#
_cell.length_a   1.000
_cell.length_b   1.000
_cell.length_c   1.000
_cell.angle_alpha   90.00
_cell.angle_beta   90.00
_cell.angle_gamma   90.00
#
_symmetry.space_group_name_H-M   'P 1'
#
loop_
_entity.id
_entity.type
_entity.pdbx_description
1 polymer ?
#
loop_
_entity_poly.entity_id
_entity_poly.type
_entity_poly.pdbx_seq_one_letter_code
_entity_poly.pdbx_strand_id
1 'polypeptide(L)'
;MRLNTNKLTSHKLQEVTSHKFLILVACGLFFLSGCTLSERHRVYIKKFKNGHYQMIVEGRPYIVKGVCYNPIPIGSDHSYDWWQDPNKPWMTDGKLMQQMGVNTIRIYQIGENPQSVKQVIRDLYNNFGIRVILGHWLGLLEYPCPFYGDKDFKERIKQEVLEMVRLYKDEPGVLLWILGNENNYSFSGLIHPWSTEEIDRDPDLNKRKIMRARIYYSYVNELAKEIHKIDPGHPVALGNGELIGLDVARDFAPDIDLVACIIYRGKTFGNLFNSLKVTFDKPLLLSEIGADSYDAYLKKEDQNMQAFFLESQWRQIYQNIAGYKTGAGNCLGGIIFEWTDEWWKHNESDEASWSVHDTEATWSNGSYYFDIKAPKNMNMNEEWFGIVALSEELKDGINKRIPKKAYYVIREFWRNPVLNNKNKNSRK
;
A
#
# COMPACT_ATOMS: atom_id res chain seq x y z
N MET A 1 0.99 -67.72 -64.19
CA MET A 1 -0.07 -67.22 -63.36
C MET A 1 0.49 -66.22 -62.32
N ARG A 2 0.30 -64.95 -62.53
CA ARG A 2 0.89 -63.85 -61.72
C ARG A 2 -0.01 -63.62 -60.51
N LEU A 3 0.55 -63.59 -59.32
CA LEU A 3 -0.15 -63.18 -58.11
C LEU A 3 0.53 -61.96 -57.53
N ASN A 4 -0.29 -60.97 -57.27
CA ASN A 4 -0.03 -59.66 -56.74
C ASN A 4 0.60 -59.68 -55.33
N THR A 5 1.77 -59.08 -55.15
CA THR A 5 2.31 -58.71 -53.87
C THR A 5 2.61 -57.22 -53.85
N ASN A 6 1.58 -56.40 -53.53
CA ASN A 6 1.79 -54.99 -53.25
C ASN A 6 0.57 -54.36 -52.56
N LYS A 7 0.32 -54.69 -51.29
CA LYS A 7 -0.71 -53.96 -50.47
C LYS A 7 -0.48 -53.99 -48.95
N LEU A 8 0.76 -54.24 -48.48
CA LEU A 8 0.98 -54.40 -47.03
C LEU A 8 2.04 -53.45 -46.44
N THR A 9 2.59 -52.55 -47.22
CA THR A 9 3.65 -51.61 -46.75
C THR A 9 3.23 -50.15 -46.56
N SER A 10 2.05 -49.76 -47.05
CA SER A 10 1.61 -48.36 -46.91
C SER A 10 0.84 -48.00 -45.61
N HIS A 11 0.16 -48.98 -44.99
CA HIS A 11 -0.62 -48.75 -43.77
C HIS A 11 0.22 -48.68 -42.48
N LYS A 12 1.36 -49.37 -42.41
CA LYS A 12 2.21 -49.31 -41.20
C LYS A 12 3.06 -48.04 -41.09
N LEU A 13 3.38 -47.39 -42.20
CA LEU A 13 4.16 -46.13 -42.19
C LEU A 13 3.30 -44.88 -41.86
N GLN A 14 2.00 -44.89 -42.15
CA GLN A 14 1.10 -43.79 -41.82
C GLN A 14 0.71 -43.78 -40.34
N GLU A 15 0.53 -44.90 -39.69
CA GLU A 15 0.20 -44.93 -38.24
C GLU A 15 1.38 -44.53 -37.35
N VAL A 16 2.62 -44.86 -37.72
CA VAL A 16 3.82 -44.51 -36.91
C VAL A 16 4.13 -43.00 -37.01
N THR A 17 3.86 -42.36 -38.16
CA THR A 17 4.04 -40.91 -38.31
C THR A 17 2.95 -40.10 -37.62
N SER A 18 1.69 -40.57 -37.57
CA SER A 18 0.61 -39.88 -36.92
C SER A 18 0.75 -39.87 -35.38
N HIS A 19 1.18 -40.99 -34.79
CA HIS A 19 1.38 -41.05 -33.33
C HIS A 19 2.59 -40.25 -32.84
N LYS A 20 3.69 -40.21 -33.62
CA LYS A 20 4.83 -39.35 -33.26
C LYS A 20 4.55 -37.88 -33.41
N PHE A 21 3.72 -37.47 -34.39
CA PHE A 21 3.31 -36.10 -34.56
C PHE A 21 2.32 -35.65 -33.47
N LEU A 22 1.38 -36.52 -33.04
CA LEU A 22 0.46 -36.21 -31.93
C LEU A 22 1.18 -36.11 -30.58
N ILE A 23 2.18 -36.95 -30.33
CA ILE A 23 2.95 -36.88 -29.08
C ILE A 23 3.83 -35.63 -29.04
N LEU A 24 4.42 -35.20 -30.16
CA LEU A 24 5.20 -33.96 -30.22
C LEU A 24 4.31 -32.70 -30.08
N VAL A 25 3.10 -32.71 -30.64
CA VAL A 25 2.15 -31.60 -30.46
C VAL A 25 1.56 -31.57 -29.03
N ALA A 26 1.29 -32.74 -28.42
CA ALA A 26 0.83 -32.79 -27.04
C ALA A 26 1.91 -32.39 -26.04
N CYS A 27 3.17 -32.81 -26.23
CA CYS A 27 4.28 -32.35 -25.39
C CYS A 27 4.63 -30.88 -25.63
N GLY A 28 4.52 -30.36 -26.86
CA GLY A 28 4.72 -28.94 -27.16
C GLY A 28 3.63 -28.05 -26.55
N LEU A 29 2.37 -28.49 -26.53
CA LEU A 29 1.28 -27.78 -25.90
C LEU A 29 1.36 -27.84 -24.36
N PHE A 30 1.86 -28.92 -23.77
CA PHE A 30 2.08 -28.99 -22.32
C PHE A 30 3.26 -28.11 -21.86
N PHE A 31 4.31 -27.95 -22.66
CA PHE A 31 5.41 -27.02 -22.32
C PHE A 31 5.03 -25.54 -22.50
N LEU A 32 4.15 -25.21 -23.45
CA LEU A 32 3.63 -23.85 -23.61
C LEU A 32 2.56 -23.48 -22.57
N SER A 33 1.81 -24.44 -22.04
CA SER A 33 0.82 -24.22 -20.99
C SER A 33 1.44 -24.06 -19.60
N GLY A 34 2.58 -24.72 -19.33
CA GLY A 34 3.27 -24.65 -18.03
C GLY A 34 4.02 -23.33 -17.79
N CYS A 35 4.48 -22.65 -18.83
CA CYS A 35 5.17 -21.38 -18.71
C CYS A 35 4.22 -20.18 -18.58
N THR A 36 2.96 -20.28 -19.02
CA THR A 36 2.04 -19.13 -19.10
C THR A 36 1.20 -18.92 -17.84
N LEU A 37 1.07 -19.88 -16.96
CA LEU A 37 0.28 -19.74 -15.72
C LEU A 37 1.07 -19.06 -14.59
N SER A 38 2.40 -19.22 -14.52
CA SER A 38 3.21 -18.61 -13.46
C SER A 38 3.58 -17.13 -13.74
N GLU A 39 3.53 -16.66 -14.99
CA GLU A 39 3.79 -15.27 -15.32
C GLU A 39 2.55 -14.36 -15.18
N ARG A 40 1.34 -14.92 -15.19
CA ARG A 40 0.10 -14.13 -15.20
C ARG A 40 -0.19 -13.35 -13.93
N HIS A 41 0.38 -13.72 -12.80
CA HIS A 41 0.13 -13.04 -11.51
C HIS A 41 1.37 -12.42 -10.90
N ARG A 42 2.48 -12.36 -11.63
CA ARG A 42 3.74 -11.84 -11.10
C ARG A 42 3.70 -10.32 -11.01
N VAL A 43 4.04 -9.81 -9.83
CA VAL A 43 4.32 -8.40 -9.58
C VAL A 43 5.83 -8.24 -9.37
N TYR A 44 6.45 -7.29 -10.05
CA TYR A 44 7.86 -7.00 -9.85
C TYR A 44 8.19 -5.54 -10.16
N ILE A 45 9.34 -5.09 -9.69
CA ILE A 45 9.83 -3.74 -9.94
C ILE A 45 10.96 -3.79 -10.95
N LYS A 46 10.78 -3.04 -12.04
CA LYS A 46 11.76 -2.89 -13.10
C LYS A 46 12.59 -1.64 -12.88
N LYS A 47 13.91 -1.79 -12.80
CA LYS A 47 14.86 -0.68 -12.85
C LYS A 47 15.33 -0.47 -14.29
N PHE A 48 15.22 0.75 -14.78
CA PHE A 48 15.71 1.13 -16.12
C PHE A 48 17.15 1.63 -16.05
N LYS A 49 17.85 1.63 -17.22
CA LYS A 49 19.24 2.11 -17.33
C LYS A 49 19.44 3.57 -16.87
N ASN A 50 18.40 4.40 -17.00
CA ASN A 50 18.42 5.80 -16.53
C ASN A 50 18.15 5.95 -15.02
N GLY A 51 18.05 4.84 -14.28
CA GLY A 51 17.78 4.84 -12.85
C GLY A 51 16.33 5.08 -12.47
N HIS A 52 15.39 5.02 -13.41
CA HIS A 52 13.96 5.06 -13.14
C HIS A 52 13.46 3.68 -12.71
N TYR A 53 12.38 3.66 -11.91
CA TYR A 53 11.73 2.45 -11.43
C TYR A 53 10.27 2.41 -11.87
N GLN A 54 9.79 1.22 -12.22
CA GLN A 54 8.40 0.99 -12.60
C GLN A 54 7.89 -0.32 -12.04
N MET A 55 6.72 -0.30 -11.42
CA MET A 55 6.01 -1.53 -11.05
C MET A 55 5.41 -2.15 -12.31
N ILE A 56 5.59 -3.46 -12.43
CA ILE A 56 5.03 -4.27 -13.51
C ILE A 56 4.10 -5.30 -12.86
N VAL A 57 2.87 -5.34 -13.33
CA VAL A 57 1.84 -6.27 -12.88
C VAL A 57 1.33 -7.03 -14.09
N GLU A 58 1.41 -8.35 -14.09
CA GLU A 58 0.99 -9.19 -15.22
C GLU A 58 1.60 -8.74 -16.56
N GLY A 59 2.89 -8.38 -16.52
CA GLY A 59 3.66 -7.92 -17.69
C GLY A 59 3.34 -6.48 -18.14
N ARG A 60 2.51 -5.73 -17.47
CA ARG A 60 2.10 -4.37 -17.84
C ARG A 60 2.57 -3.33 -16.82
N PRO A 61 2.93 -2.12 -17.27
CA PRO A 61 3.18 -0.99 -16.39
C PRO A 61 2.00 -0.71 -15.46
N TYR A 62 2.28 -0.55 -14.17
CA TYR A 62 1.26 -0.29 -13.16
C TYR A 62 1.65 0.93 -12.33
N ILE A 63 0.73 1.88 -12.20
CA ILE A 63 0.83 3.02 -11.29
C ILE A 63 -0.17 2.76 -10.18
N VAL A 64 0.29 2.69 -8.94
CA VAL A 64 -0.58 2.53 -7.77
C VAL A 64 -1.43 3.78 -7.61
N LYS A 65 -2.74 3.64 -7.77
CA LYS A 65 -3.78 4.63 -7.51
C LYS A 65 -4.62 4.08 -6.37
N GLY A 66 -4.15 4.31 -5.14
CA GLY A 66 -4.66 3.60 -3.98
C GLY A 66 -5.45 4.48 -3.01
N VAL A 67 -6.16 3.79 -2.11
CA VAL A 67 -6.74 4.35 -0.89
C VAL A 67 -6.44 3.43 0.28
N CYS A 68 -6.20 3.98 1.48
CA CYS A 68 -6.25 3.23 2.72
C CYS A 68 -7.69 2.84 2.98
N TYR A 69 -7.92 1.59 3.38
CA TYR A 69 -9.27 1.05 3.48
C TYR A 69 -9.51 0.37 4.82
N ASN A 70 -10.36 0.97 5.60
CA ASN A 70 -10.83 0.49 6.89
C ASN A 70 -12.28 0.98 7.11
N PRO A 71 -13.30 0.28 6.57
CA PRO A 71 -14.69 0.76 6.51
C PRO A 71 -15.44 0.60 7.83
N ILE A 72 -14.96 1.22 8.87
CA ILE A 72 -15.57 1.20 10.21
C ILE A 72 -16.87 2.02 10.19
N PRO A 73 -18.00 1.48 10.66
CA PRO A 73 -19.24 2.22 10.72
C PRO A 73 -19.25 3.26 11.86
N ILE A 74 -20.07 4.30 11.73
CA ILE A 74 -20.36 5.26 12.79
C ILE A 74 -20.82 4.50 14.04
N GLY A 75 -20.28 4.84 15.22
CA GLY A 75 -20.56 4.19 16.48
C GLY A 75 -19.77 2.91 16.74
N SER A 76 -18.73 2.65 15.96
CA SER A 76 -17.78 1.55 16.17
C SER A 76 -16.35 2.09 16.09
N ASP A 77 -15.40 1.35 16.65
CA ASP A 77 -13.97 1.68 16.63
C ASP A 77 -13.15 0.71 15.79
N HIS A 78 -11.82 0.82 15.87
CA HIS A 78 -10.86 -0.02 15.12
C HIS A 78 -10.96 -1.52 15.39
N SER A 79 -11.66 -1.96 16.45
CA SER A 79 -11.88 -3.38 16.75
C SER A 79 -13.01 -4.02 15.91
N TYR A 80 -13.73 -3.21 15.13
CA TYR A 80 -14.81 -3.70 14.28
C TYR A 80 -14.29 -4.62 13.19
N ASP A 81 -14.71 -5.89 13.22
CA ASP A 81 -14.32 -6.88 12.21
C ASP A 81 -15.16 -6.75 10.92
N TRP A 82 -14.83 -5.73 10.13
CA TRP A 82 -15.49 -5.49 8.86
C TRP A 82 -15.26 -6.60 7.81
N TRP A 83 -14.25 -7.47 8.02
CA TRP A 83 -13.98 -8.60 7.14
C TRP A 83 -15.10 -9.64 7.17
N GLN A 84 -15.84 -9.70 8.26
CA GLN A 84 -16.96 -10.61 8.47
C GLN A 84 -18.33 -9.91 8.45
N ASP A 85 -18.37 -8.61 8.07
CA ASP A 85 -19.63 -7.87 7.98
C ASP A 85 -20.55 -8.51 6.93
N PRO A 86 -21.75 -9.00 7.32
CA PRO A 86 -22.71 -9.63 6.40
C PRO A 86 -23.20 -8.69 5.30
N ASN A 87 -23.16 -7.37 5.51
CA ASN A 87 -23.55 -6.36 4.54
C ASN A 87 -22.47 -6.07 3.49
N LYS A 88 -21.25 -6.63 3.66
CA LYS A 88 -20.12 -6.56 2.72
C LYS A 88 -19.83 -5.14 2.25
N PRO A 89 -19.43 -4.21 3.12
CA PRO A 89 -19.18 -2.81 2.77
C PRO A 89 -18.24 -2.67 1.57
N TRP A 90 -17.27 -3.59 1.40
CA TRP A 90 -16.34 -3.60 0.28
C TRP A 90 -17.03 -3.76 -1.10
N MET A 91 -18.23 -4.28 -1.18
CA MET A 91 -18.96 -4.39 -2.45
C MET A 91 -19.52 -3.04 -2.90
N THR A 92 -20.05 -2.26 -1.97
CA THR A 92 -20.52 -0.89 -2.23
C THR A 92 -19.33 0.04 -2.48
N ASP A 93 -18.33 -0.02 -1.62
CA ASP A 93 -17.12 0.79 -1.71
C ASP A 93 -16.30 0.45 -2.96
N GLY A 94 -16.14 -0.83 -3.28
CA GLY A 94 -15.44 -1.29 -4.48
C GLY A 94 -16.03 -0.75 -5.77
N LYS A 95 -17.35 -0.64 -5.85
CA LYS A 95 -18.03 -0.01 -6.99
C LYS A 95 -17.71 1.48 -7.10
N LEU A 96 -17.75 2.21 -5.99
CA LEU A 96 -17.37 3.64 -5.96
C LEU A 96 -15.89 3.82 -6.27
N MET A 97 -15.01 2.99 -5.72
CA MET A 97 -13.57 2.99 -5.98
C MET A 97 -13.27 2.75 -7.47
N GLN A 98 -13.90 1.76 -8.08
CA GLN A 98 -13.77 1.49 -9.51
C GLN A 98 -14.21 2.69 -10.37
N GLN A 99 -15.33 3.34 -10.02
CA GLN A 99 -15.83 4.53 -10.71
C GLN A 99 -14.85 5.70 -10.58
N MET A 100 -14.16 5.82 -9.47
CA MET A 100 -13.11 6.81 -9.23
C MET A 100 -11.85 6.51 -10.03
N GLY A 101 -11.54 5.25 -10.28
CA GLY A 101 -10.31 4.79 -10.92
C GLY A 101 -9.25 4.29 -9.93
N VAL A 102 -9.67 3.99 -8.69
CA VAL A 102 -8.85 3.25 -7.71
C VAL A 102 -8.56 1.87 -8.28
N ASN A 103 -7.29 1.45 -8.20
CA ASN A 103 -6.85 0.12 -8.61
C ASN A 103 -6.22 -0.69 -7.47
N THR A 104 -6.02 -0.05 -6.32
CA THR A 104 -5.34 -0.65 -5.16
C THR A 104 -5.97 -0.17 -3.86
N ILE A 105 -6.14 -1.06 -2.89
CA ILE A 105 -6.35 -0.68 -1.49
C ILE A 105 -5.17 -1.11 -0.64
N ARG A 106 -4.90 -0.37 0.43
CA ARG A 106 -3.96 -0.73 1.46
C ARG A 106 -4.71 -1.14 2.72
N ILE A 107 -4.35 -2.31 3.25
CA ILE A 107 -4.83 -2.85 4.51
C ILE A 107 -3.66 -2.89 5.49
N TYR A 108 -3.88 -2.44 6.71
CA TYR A 108 -2.86 -2.39 7.76
C TYR A 108 -2.72 -3.71 8.51
N GLN A 109 -3.86 -4.36 8.75
CA GLN A 109 -3.95 -5.61 9.48
C GLN A 109 -5.01 -6.50 8.86
N ILE A 110 -4.70 -7.76 8.73
CA ILE A 110 -5.64 -8.77 8.22
C ILE A 110 -6.65 -9.17 9.30
N GLY A 111 -7.84 -9.56 8.87
CA GLY A 111 -8.85 -10.15 9.76
C GLY A 111 -8.45 -11.53 10.28
N GLU A 112 -9.04 -11.91 11.38
CA GLU A 112 -8.75 -13.19 12.06
C GLU A 112 -9.19 -14.43 11.26
N ASN A 113 -10.25 -14.30 10.44
CA ASN A 113 -10.77 -15.39 9.64
C ASN A 113 -10.14 -15.42 8.23
N PRO A 114 -9.24 -16.36 7.91
CA PRO A 114 -8.58 -16.40 6.60
C PRO A 114 -9.54 -16.55 5.41
N GLN A 115 -10.68 -17.20 5.60
CA GLN A 115 -11.64 -17.37 4.50
C GLN A 115 -12.36 -16.07 4.18
N SER A 116 -12.72 -15.28 5.20
CA SER A 116 -13.30 -13.96 5.02
C SER A 116 -12.32 -13.02 4.32
N VAL A 117 -11.06 -13.00 4.75
CA VAL A 117 -10.00 -12.22 4.09
C VAL A 117 -9.84 -12.60 2.62
N LYS A 118 -9.76 -13.90 2.30
CA LYS A 118 -9.70 -14.37 0.91
C LYS A 118 -10.93 -13.98 0.10
N GLN A 119 -12.10 -14.03 0.73
CA GLN A 119 -13.35 -13.60 0.07
C GLN A 119 -13.30 -12.12 -0.31
N VAL A 120 -12.89 -11.24 0.61
CA VAL A 120 -12.75 -9.80 0.35
C VAL A 120 -11.75 -9.54 -0.78
N ILE A 121 -10.56 -10.16 -0.74
CA ILE A 121 -9.54 -10.03 -1.79
C ILE A 121 -10.11 -10.42 -3.16
N ARG A 122 -10.78 -11.58 -3.22
CA ARG A 122 -11.38 -12.09 -4.46
C ARG A 122 -12.53 -11.24 -4.96
N ASP A 123 -13.40 -10.77 -4.06
CA ASP A 123 -14.53 -9.90 -4.42
C ASP A 123 -14.03 -8.58 -5.02
N LEU A 124 -13.06 -7.93 -4.39
CA LEU A 124 -12.48 -6.69 -4.89
C LEU A 124 -11.76 -6.88 -6.24
N TYR A 125 -10.97 -7.94 -6.38
CA TYR A 125 -10.24 -8.20 -7.60
C TYR A 125 -11.17 -8.62 -8.75
N ASN A 126 -12.05 -9.60 -8.54
CA ASN A 126 -12.87 -10.17 -9.60
C ASN A 126 -13.99 -9.23 -10.08
N ASN A 127 -14.61 -8.46 -9.17
CA ASN A 127 -15.73 -7.59 -9.53
C ASN A 127 -15.26 -6.19 -9.96
N PHE A 128 -14.14 -5.70 -9.42
CA PHE A 128 -13.76 -4.30 -9.59
C PHE A 128 -12.34 -4.11 -10.15
N GLY A 129 -11.54 -5.17 -10.25
CA GLY A 129 -10.14 -5.09 -10.68
C GLY A 129 -9.22 -4.41 -9.66
N ILE A 130 -9.65 -4.33 -8.41
CA ILE A 130 -8.90 -3.69 -7.31
C ILE A 130 -7.99 -4.72 -6.65
N ARG A 131 -6.71 -4.38 -6.54
CA ARG A 131 -5.71 -5.21 -5.85
C ARG A 131 -5.52 -4.77 -4.41
N VAL A 132 -5.00 -5.67 -3.59
CA VAL A 132 -4.83 -5.45 -2.15
C VAL A 132 -3.35 -5.47 -1.79
N ILE A 133 -2.91 -4.46 -1.07
CA ILE A 133 -1.64 -4.43 -0.36
C ILE A 133 -1.92 -4.88 1.07
N LEU A 134 -1.27 -5.95 1.50
CA LEU A 134 -1.40 -6.48 2.85
C LEU A 134 -0.21 -6.01 3.70
N GLY A 135 -0.51 -5.44 4.86
CA GLY A 135 0.47 -4.96 5.83
C GLY A 135 0.52 -5.80 7.09
N HIS A 136 1.62 -5.65 7.81
CA HIS A 136 1.77 -6.14 9.17
C HIS A 136 2.48 -5.09 10.02
N TRP A 137 1.91 -4.72 11.16
CA TRP A 137 2.40 -3.67 12.06
C TRP A 137 3.76 -3.97 12.69
N LEU A 138 4.22 -5.21 12.64
CA LEU A 138 5.41 -5.73 13.32
C LEU A 138 5.39 -5.45 14.84
N GLY A 139 4.20 -5.51 15.43
CA GLY A 139 4.01 -5.30 16.86
C GLY A 139 4.13 -3.85 17.33
N LEU A 140 4.08 -2.86 16.43
CA LEU A 140 4.24 -1.43 16.78
C LEU A 140 3.25 -0.97 17.85
N LEU A 141 2.00 -1.43 17.78
CA LEU A 141 0.90 -1.03 18.69
C LEU A 141 0.72 -1.99 19.88
N GLU A 142 1.60 -2.98 20.05
CA GLU A 142 1.51 -3.91 21.15
C GLU A 142 1.90 -3.27 22.49
N TYR A 143 1.22 -3.69 23.56
CA TYR A 143 1.56 -3.30 24.91
C TYR A 143 1.98 -4.53 25.74
N PRO A 144 3.05 -4.44 26.49
CA PRO A 144 4.03 -3.34 26.56
C PRO A 144 4.76 -3.20 25.22
N CYS A 145 5.31 -2.04 24.92
CA CYS A 145 5.91 -1.63 23.65
C CYS A 145 6.65 -2.72 22.86
N PRO A 146 6.83 -2.56 21.53
CA PRO A 146 7.52 -3.56 20.71
C PRO A 146 8.97 -3.75 21.17
N PHE A 147 9.42 -5.00 21.28
CA PHE A 147 10.76 -5.32 21.77
C PHE A 147 11.64 -5.91 20.65
N TYR A 148 12.06 -5.10 19.69
CA TYR A 148 12.90 -5.58 18.60
C TYR A 148 14.29 -6.07 19.04
N GLY A 149 14.70 -5.79 20.27
CA GLY A 149 15.87 -6.39 20.91
C GLY A 149 15.62 -7.79 21.47
N ASP A 150 14.38 -8.18 21.68
CA ASP A 150 14.01 -9.47 22.23
C ASP A 150 13.89 -10.53 21.14
N LYS A 151 14.45 -11.72 21.39
CA LYS A 151 14.49 -12.80 20.40
C LYS A 151 13.11 -13.47 20.22
N ASP A 152 12.41 -13.72 21.33
CA ASP A 152 11.15 -14.44 21.30
C ASP A 152 10.05 -13.57 20.69
N PHE A 153 10.06 -12.26 21.01
CA PHE A 153 9.21 -11.28 20.34
C PHE A 153 9.41 -11.29 18.83
N LYS A 154 10.66 -11.18 18.36
CA LYS A 154 10.96 -11.19 16.91
C LYS A 154 10.55 -12.49 16.23
N GLU A 155 10.77 -13.64 16.90
CA GLU A 155 10.39 -14.93 16.31
C GLU A 155 8.87 -15.08 16.21
N ARG A 156 8.09 -14.64 17.22
CA ARG A 156 6.63 -14.62 17.16
C ARG A 156 6.12 -13.77 15.99
N ILE A 157 6.55 -12.52 15.89
CA ILE A 157 6.19 -11.62 14.77
C ILE A 157 6.57 -12.20 13.42
N LYS A 158 7.75 -12.84 13.33
CA LYS A 158 8.18 -13.52 12.11
C LYS A 158 7.23 -14.64 11.70
N GLN A 159 6.77 -15.45 12.64
CA GLN A 159 5.81 -16.51 12.33
C GLN A 159 4.48 -15.92 11.85
N GLU A 160 3.97 -14.88 12.47
CA GLU A 160 2.75 -14.17 12.05
C GLU A 160 2.86 -13.63 10.63
N VAL A 161 3.97 -12.95 10.30
CA VAL A 161 4.24 -12.42 8.96
C VAL A 161 4.33 -13.55 7.92
N LEU A 162 5.08 -14.61 8.20
CA LEU A 162 5.25 -15.71 7.26
C LEU A 162 3.97 -16.53 7.07
N GLU A 163 3.13 -16.63 8.10
CA GLU A 163 1.81 -17.25 7.99
C GLU A 163 0.89 -16.40 7.10
N MET A 164 0.82 -15.07 7.31
CA MET A 164 0.09 -14.16 6.44
C MET A 164 0.49 -14.37 4.97
N VAL A 165 1.78 -14.39 4.68
CA VAL A 165 2.28 -14.58 3.31
C VAL A 165 1.88 -15.95 2.75
N ARG A 166 2.04 -17.05 3.52
CA ARG A 166 1.65 -18.40 3.08
C ARG A 166 0.16 -18.49 2.77
N LEU A 167 -0.68 -17.85 3.58
CA LEU A 167 -2.14 -17.87 3.42
C LEU A 167 -2.62 -17.16 2.16
N TYR A 168 -1.96 -16.05 1.77
CA TYR A 168 -2.52 -15.14 0.76
C TYR A 168 -1.67 -14.96 -0.50
N LYS A 169 -0.43 -15.46 -0.57
CA LYS A 169 0.45 -15.27 -1.75
C LYS A 169 -0.11 -15.78 -3.07
N ASP A 170 -1.01 -16.75 -3.02
CA ASP A 170 -1.63 -17.34 -4.21
C ASP A 170 -2.99 -16.68 -4.56
N GLU A 171 -3.43 -15.68 -3.81
CA GLU A 171 -4.65 -14.93 -4.13
C GLU A 171 -4.38 -13.92 -5.25
N PRO A 172 -5.12 -13.96 -6.37
CA PRO A 172 -4.81 -13.18 -7.57
C PRO A 172 -4.88 -11.65 -7.36
N GLY A 173 -5.57 -11.22 -6.32
CA GLY A 173 -5.72 -9.81 -5.95
C GLY A 173 -4.57 -9.24 -5.13
N VAL A 174 -3.65 -10.04 -4.61
CA VAL A 174 -2.51 -9.53 -3.82
C VAL A 174 -1.54 -8.77 -4.73
N LEU A 175 -1.05 -7.60 -4.26
CA LEU A 175 -0.13 -6.76 -5.01
C LEU A 175 1.29 -6.79 -4.44
N LEU A 176 1.44 -6.58 -3.13
CA LEU A 176 2.72 -6.59 -2.42
C LEU A 176 2.50 -6.69 -0.91
N TRP A 177 3.59 -6.89 -0.17
CA TRP A 177 3.64 -6.94 1.29
C TRP A 177 4.27 -5.67 1.86
N ILE A 178 3.68 -5.07 2.91
CA ILE A 178 4.30 -3.96 3.65
C ILE A 178 4.67 -4.46 5.06
N LEU A 179 5.94 -4.32 5.40
CA LEU A 179 6.48 -4.63 6.71
C LEU A 179 6.63 -3.36 7.55
N GLY A 180 5.87 -3.27 8.63
CA GLY A 180 5.80 -2.09 9.49
C GLY A 180 4.93 -0.98 8.91
N ASN A 181 4.90 0.12 9.64
CA ASN A 181 4.20 1.36 9.29
C ASN A 181 5.12 2.55 9.60
N GLU A 182 5.03 3.10 10.79
CA GLU A 182 5.84 4.22 11.30
C GLU A 182 6.76 3.80 12.45
N ASN A 183 7.19 2.54 12.46
CA ASN A 183 8.01 1.93 13.51
C ASN A 183 9.32 2.69 13.77
N ASN A 184 9.81 3.42 12.77
CA ASN A 184 11.00 4.25 12.87
C ASN A 184 10.86 5.45 13.84
N TYR A 185 9.65 5.87 14.19
CA TYR A 185 9.45 6.90 15.23
C TYR A 185 9.83 6.39 16.63
N SER A 186 9.78 5.07 16.86
CA SER A 186 10.23 4.44 18.11
C SER A 186 11.74 4.59 18.36
N PHE A 187 12.54 4.89 17.33
CA PHE A 187 13.98 5.04 17.47
C PHE A 187 14.39 6.20 18.38
N SER A 188 13.54 7.21 18.51
CA SER A 188 13.75 8.31 19.45
C SER A 188 13.74 7.84 20.91
N GLY A 189 13.05 6.73 21.21
CA GLY A 189 12.77 6.25 22.56
C GLY A 189 11.69 7.06 23.30
N LEU A 190 10.98 7.93 22.59
CA LEU A 190 9.89 8.75 23.13
C LEU A 190 8.50 8.21 22.75
N ILE A 191 8.37 7.68 21.54
CA ILE A 191 7.16 7.09 20.99
C ILE A 191 7.36 5.58 20.94
N HIS A 192 6.45 4.79 21.50
CA HIS A 192 6.59 3.33 21.62
C HIS A 192 8.01 2.92 22.06
N PRO A 193 8.46 3.36 23.26
CA PRO A 193 9.85 3.23 23.70
C PRO A 193 10.23 1.76 23.93
N TRP A 194 11.38 1.37 23.41
CA TRP A 194 12.01 0.07 23.66
C TRP A 194 13.53 0.22 23.74
N SER A 195 14.21 -0.71 24.39
CA SER A 195 15.64 -0.65 24.56
C SER A 195 16.26 -2.04 24.76
N THR A 196 17.58 -2.10 24.81
CA THR A 196 18.38 -3.24 25.22
C THR A 196 19.44 -2.75 26.21
N GLU A 197 20.05 -3.67 26.97
CA GLU A 197 21.18 -3.29 27.84
C GLU A 197 22.31 -2.58 27.09
N GLU A 198 22.61 -2.98 25.86
CA GLU A 198 23.63 -2.37 25.03
C GLU A 198 23.29 -0.93 24.68
N ILE A 199 22.04 -0.68 24.29
CA ILE A 199 21.53 0.67 23.99
C ILE A 199 21.61 1.55 25.24
N ASP A 200 21.17 1.03 26.40
CA ASP A 200 21.08 1.80 27.63
C ASP A 200 22.44 2.18 28.22
N ARG A 201 23.47 1.38 27.94
CA ARG A 201 24.86 1.69 28.34
C ARG A 201 25.48 2.85 27.56
N ASP A 202 25.01 3.16 26.36
CA ASP A 202 25.59 4.27 25.58
C ASP A 202 25.03 5.62 26.09
N PRO A 203 25.89 6.57 26.50
CA PRO A 203 25.44 7.87 26.98
C PRO A 203 24.93 8.80 25.85
N ASP A 204 25.28 8.52 24.58
CA ASP A 204 24.91 9.33 23.43
C ASP A 204 23.55 8.94 22.89
N LEU A 205 22.56 9.83 23.03
CA LEU A 205 21.19 9.61 22.56
C LEU A 205 21.09 9.41 21.03
N ASN A 206 21.96 10.04 20.25
CA ASN A 206 21.99 9.86 18.81
C ASN A 206 22.53 8.47 18.45
N LYS A 207 23.52 7.96 19.16
CA LYS A 207 23.98 6.59 19.00
C LYS A 207 22.89 5.60 19.39
N ARG A 208 22.20 5.80 20.51
CA ARG A 208 21.06 4.97 20.91
C ARG A 208 20.00 4.89 19.79
N LYS A 209 19.69 6.03 19.18
CA LYS A 209 18.75 6.09 18.04
C LYS A 209 19.24 5.24 16.86
N ILE A 210 20.51 5.37 16.49
CA ILE A 210 21.11 4.59 15.40
C ILE A 210 21.14 3.10 15.74
N MET A 211 21.42 2.71 16.99
CA MET A 211 21.39 1.32 17.41
C MET A 211 20.00 0.71 17.29
N ARG A 212 18.94 1.41 17.71
CA ARG A 212 17.54 0.98 17.50
C ARG A 212 17.25 0.82 16.00
N ALA A 213 17.61 1.79 15.18
CA ALA A 213 17.42 1.72 13.73
C ALA A 213 18.09 0.48 13.12
N ARG A 214 19.36 0.20 13.50
CA ARG A 214 20.09 -0.99 13.03
C ARG A 214 19.39 -2.30 13.41
N ILE A 215 18.97 -2.44 14.65
CA ILE A 215 18.26 -3.63 15.13
C ILE A 215 16.98 -3.83 14.35
N TYR A 216 16.15 -2.79 14.23
CA TYR A 216 14.87 -2.87 13.53
C TYR A 216 15.04 -3.16 12.04
N TYR A 217 15.88 -2.41 11.32
CA TYR A 217 16.04 -2.62 9.89
C TYR A 217 16.73 -3.94 9.54
N SER A 218 17.65 -4.43 10.38
CA SER A 218 18.20 -5.78 10.23
C SER A 218 17.12 -6.85 10.36
N TYR A 219 16.19 -6.66 11.29
CA TYR A 219 15.05 -7.57 11.47
C TYR A 219 14.09 -7.51 10.27
N VAL A 220 13.74 -6.33 9.77
CA VAL A 220 12.94 -6.19 8.54
C VAL A 220 13.62 -6.88 7.36
N ASN A 221 14.94 -6.75 7.25
CA ASN A 221 15.69 -7.43 6.19
C ASN A 221 15.66 -8.95 6.30
N GLU A 222 15.72 -9.48 7.52
CA GLU A 222 15.54 -10.91 7.76
C GLU A 222 14.15 -11.37 7.27
N LEU A 223 13.09 -10.65 7.64
CA LEU A 223 11.73 -10.95 7.21
C LEU A 223 11.60 -10.89 5.68
N ALA A 224 12.17 -9.88 5.03
CA ALA A 224 12.14 -9.77 3.56
C ALA A 224 12.79 -10.97 2.88
N LYS A 225 13.95 -11.43 3.37
CA LYS A 225 14.62 -12.64 2.88
C LYS A 225 13.77 -13.89 3.01
N GLU A 226 13.13 -14.07 4.16
CA GLU A 226 12.27 -15.23 4.39
C GLU A 226 11.01 -15.19 3.50
N ILE A 227 10.42 -14.00 3.31
CA ILE A 227 9.28 -13.83 2.39
C ILE A 227 9.69 -14.19 0.96
N HIS A 228 10.80 -13.67 0.45
CA HIS A 228 11.27 -13.98 -0.91
C HIS A 228 11.52 -15.47 -1.16
N LYS A 229 11.85 -16.25 -0.10
CA LYS A 229 11.98 -17.73 -0.24
C LYS A 229 10.64 -18.42 -0.47
N ILE A 230 9.56 -17.93 0.14
CA ILE A 230 8.23 -18.55 0.09
C ILE A 230 7.31 -17.89 -0.95
N ASP A 231 7.58 -16.64 -1.30
CA ASP A 231 6.85 -15.85 -2.28
C ASP A 231 7.79 -14.99 -3.14
N PRO A 232 8.37 -15.54 -4.20
CA PRO A 232 9.16 -14.77 -5.16
C PRO A 232 8.30 -13.95 -6.15
N GLY A 233 6.97 -14.01 -6.02
CA GLY A 233 6.00 -13.42 -6.94
C GLY A 233 5.58 -12.00 -6.59
N HIS A 234 5.78 -11.56 -5.35
CA HIS A 234 5.35 -10.25 -4.87
C HIS A 234 6.48 -9.48 -4.20
N PRO A 235 6.58 -8.16 -4.44
CA PRO A 235 7.57 -7.31 -3.78
C PRO A 235 7.31 -7.16 -2.27
N VAL A 236 8.38 -6.94 -1.52
CA VAL A 236 8.37 -6.63 -0.09
C VAL A 236 8.78 -5.18 0.12
N ALA A 237 7.90 -4.41 0.78
CA ALA A 237 8.10 -3.00 1.10
C ALA A 237 8.45 -2.78 2.57
N LEU A 238 9.34 -1.84 2.84
CA LEU A 238 9.55 -1.27 4.17
C LEU A 238 8.55 -0.13 4.40
N GLY A 239 7.64 -0.28 5.36
CA GLY A 239 6.81 0.82 5.89
C GLY A 239 7.64 1.77 6.73
N ASN A 240 7.59 3.09 6.45
CA ASN A 240 8.42 4.08 7.11
C ASN A 240 7.77 5.46 7.18
N GLY A 241 7.75 6.06 8.37
CA GLY A 241 7.33 7.45 8.55
C GLY A 241 8.42 8.40 8.02
N GLU A 242 8.05 9.27 7.07
CA GLU A 242 8.96 10.19 6.41
C GLU A 242 10.23 9.49 5.83
N LEU A 243 11.33 10.22 5.67
CA LEU A 243 12.64 9.66 5.26
C LEU A 243 13.55 9.36 6.46
N ILE A 244 13.02 9.40 7.68
CA ILE A 244 13.81 9.27 8.91
C ILE A 244 14.42 7.87 9.01
N GLY A 245 15.74 7.80 9.13
CA GLY A 245 16.49 6.56 9.33
C GLY A 245 16.74 5.75 8.06
N LEU A 246 16.33 6.22 6.87
CA LEU A 246 16.53 5.47 5.62
C LEU A 246 18.01 5.37 5.20
N ASP A 247 18.88 6.24 5.70
CA ASP A 247 20.34 6.10 5.57
C ASP A 247 20.84 4.84 6.28
N VAL A 248 20.28 4.51 7.45
CA VAL A 248 20.55 3.25 8.17
C VAL A 248 19.87 2.08 7.47
N ALA A 249 18.64 2.24 7.01
CA ALA A 249 17.91 1.19 6.27
C ALA A 249 18.66 0.75 5.00
N ARG A 250 19.30 1.68 4.28
CA ARG A 250 20.14 1.37 3.11
C ARG A 250 21.20 0.30 3.43
N ASP A 251 21.84 0.41 4.59
CA ASP A 251 22.96 -0.45 4.97
C ASP A 251 22.48 -1.76 5.64
N PHE A 252 21.31 -1.74 6.29
CA PHE A 252 20.82 -2.85 7.12
C PHE A 252 19.57 -3.56 6.57
N ALA A 253 18.90 -2.99 5.56
CA ALA A 253 17.75 -3.63 4.88
C ALA A 253 17.90 -3.64 3.35
N PRO A 254 19.00 -4.18 2.78
CA PRO A 254 19.21 -4.17 1.33
C PRO A 254 18.25 -5.07 0.55
N ASP A 255 17.65 -6.07 1.18
CA ASP A 255 16.80 -7.07 0.51
C ASP A 255 15.32 -6.65 0.38
N ILE A 256 14.90 -5.50 0.92
CA ILE A 256 13.58 -4.94 0.59
C ILE A 256 13.54 -4.50 -0.88
N ASP A 257 12.39 -4.56 -1.53
CA ASP A 257 12.24 -4.19 -2.96
C ASP A 257 11.94 -2.70 -3.13
N LEU A 258 11.20 -2.10 -2.19
CA LEU A 258 10.78 -0.70 -2.22
C LEU A 258 10.60 -0.12 -0.81
N VAL A 259 10.58 1.21 -0.74
CA VAL A 259 10.20 1.93 0.47
C VAL A 259 8.76 2.41 0.33
N ALA A 260 7.94 2.15 1.35
CA ALA A 260 6.56 2.58 1.47
C ALA A 260 6.49 3.70 2.53
N CYS A 261 6.53 4.97 2.10
CA CYS A 261 6.57 6.10 3.01
C CYS A 261 5.20 6.71 3.29
N ILE A 262 5.03 7.11 4.55
CA ILE A 262 3.89 7.88 5.08
C ILE A 262 4.31 9.34 5.11
N ILE A 263 3.64 10.20 4.32
CA ILE A 263 4.09 11.57 4.06
C ILE A 263 2.95 12.58 4.14
N TYR A 264 2.97 13.40 5.18
CA TYR A 264 1.98 14.47 5.40
C TYR A 264 2.66 15.85 5.40
N ARG A 265 2.97 16.39 4.22
CA ARG A 265 3.68 17.66 4.05
C ARG A 265 2.81 18.81 3.51
N GLY A 266 1.52 18.57 3.31
CA GLY A 266 0.61 19.54 2.71
C GLY A 266 0.52 19.39 1.18
N LYS A 267 0.40 20.50 0.44
CA LYS A 267 0.25 20.49 -1.03
C LYS A 267 1.51 20.11 -1.79
N THR A 268 2.68 20.08 -1.15
CA THR A 268 3.96 19.78 -1.79
C THR A 268 4.78 18.78 -0.99
N PHE A 269 5.45 17.88 -1.71
CA PHE A 269 6.42 16.97 -1.11
C PHE A 269 7.84 17.57 -1.03
N GLY A 270 8.03 18.81 -1.55
CA GLY A 270 9.36 19.45 -1.61
C GLY A 270 10.35 18.59 -2.39
N ASN A 271 11.53 18.33 -1.82
CA ASN A 271 12.60 17.55 -2.45
C ASN A 271 12.55 16.04 -2.17
N LEU A 272 11.42 15.50 -1.69
CA LEU A 272 11.26 14.12 -1.23
C LEU A 272 11.85 13.08 -2.19
N PHE A 273 11.44 13.11 -3.46
CA PHE A 273 11.80 12.09 -4.45
C PHE A 273 13.30 12.07 -4.75
N ASN A 274 13.93 13.23 -4.88
CA ASN A 274 15.38 13.35 -5.09
C ASN A 274 16.14 13.00 -3.80
N SER A 275 15.66 13.41 -2.64
CA SER A 275 16.28 13.08 -1.35
C SER A 275 16.33 11.58 -1.14
N LEU A 276 15.21 10.87 -1.37
CA LEU A 276 15.22 9.41 -1.27
C LEU A 276 16.20 8.76 -2.24
N LYS A 277 16.23 9.22 -3.50
CA LYS A 277 17.15 8.65 -4.51
C LYS A 277 18.61 8.75 -4.11
N VAL A 278 18.99 9.82 -3.39
CA VAL A 278 20.35 10.00 -2.87
C VAL A 278 20.60 9.18 -1.60
N THR A 279 19.61 9.13 -0.71
CA THR A 279 19.75 8.47 0.59
C THR A 279 19.67 6.95 0.48
N PHE A 280 18.70 6.46 -0.29
CA PHE A 280 18.45 5.03 -0.46
C PHE A 280 17.85 4.79 -1.85
N ASP A 281 18.66 4.42 -2.84
CA ASP A 281 18.24 4.23 -4.23
C ASP A 281 17.33 3.02 -4.40
N LYS A 282 16.14 3.12 -3.80
CA LYS A 282 15.02 2.20 -3.95
C LYS A 282 13.81 2.96 -4.50
N PRO A 283 12.87 2.28 -5.17
CA PRO A 283 11.61 2.88 -5.58
C PRO A 283 10.74 3.27 -4.38
N LEU A 284 9.96 4.32 -4.57
CA LEU A 284 9.06 4.90 -3.56
C LEU A 284 7.60 4.59 -3.89
N LEU A 285 6.90 3.99 -2.96
CA LEU A 285 5.45 4.04 -2.88
C LEU A 285 5.08 5.04 -1.77
N LEU A 286 4.28 6.04 -2.08
CA LEU A 286 3.67 6.87 -1.05
C LEU A 286 2.51 6.08 -0.44
N SER A 287 2.79 5.36 0.65
CA SER A 287 1.82 4.43 1.26
C SER A 287 0.74 5.12 2.08
N GLU A 288 0.98 6.38 2.42
CA GLU A 288 -0.04 7.31 2.88
C GLU A 288 0.32 8.73 2.43
N ILE A 289 -0.68 9.38 1.87
CA ILE A 289 -0.75 10.82 1.63
C ILE A 289 -2.16 11.26 1.89
N GLY A 290 -2.36 12.46 2.39
CA GLY A 290 -3.71 12.90 2.68
C GLY A 290 -3.79 14.36 3.02
N ALA A 291 -5.00 14.78 3.25
CA ALA A 291 -5.39 16.02 3.89
C ALA A 291 -6.80 15.84 4.43
N ASP A 292 -7.06 16.39 5.59
CA ASP A 292 -8.41 16.44 6.13
C ASP A 292 -9.29 17.43 5.37
N SER A 293 -10.58 17.27 5.50
CA SER A 293 -11.58 18.22 4.98
C SER A 293 -12.06 19.22 6.06
N TYR A 294 -11.33 19.34 7.19
CA TYR A 294 -11.69 20.22 8.28
C TYR A 294 -10.77 21.43 8.37
N ASP A 295 -11.35 22.63 8.38
CA ASP A 295 -10.63 23.88 8.59
C ASP A 295 -10.60 24.22 10.09
N ALA A 296 -9.47 23.95 10.74
CA ALA A 296 -9.28 24.18 12.17
C ALA A 296 -9.35 25.65 12.58
N TYR A 297 -9.13 26.60 11.66
CA TYR A 297 -9.26 28.03 11.92
C TYR A 297 -10.70 28.49 11.88
N LEU A 298 -11.46 27.99 10.91
CA LEU A 298 -12.86 28.35 10.72
C LEU A 298 -13.82 27.41 11.45
N LYS A 299 -13.31 26.33 12.04
CA LYS A 299 -14.05 25.25 12.72
C LYS A 299 -15.21 24.73 11.88
N LYS A 300 -14.92 24.38 10.62
CA LYS A 300 -15.92 23.85 9.68
C LYS A 300 -15.27 23.01 8.59
N GLU A 301 -16.09 22.20 7.94
CA GLU A 301 -15.65 21.43 6.78
C GLU A 301 -15.25 22.35 5.61
N ASP A 302 -14.10 22.05 4.99
CA ASP A 302 -13.62 22.64 3.73
C ASP A 302 -13.14 21.57 2.76
N GLN A 303 -14.07 21.00 2.03
CA GLN A 303 -13.78 20.00 0.98
C GLN A 303 -12.96 20.59 -0.19
N ASN A 304 -12.91 21.91 -0.36
CA ASN A 304 -12.10 22.52 -1.42
C ASN A 304 -10.61 22.45 -1.08
N MET A 305 -10.26 22.67 0.18
CA MET A 305 -8.89 22.57 0.67
C MET A 305 -8.38 21.13 0.53
N GLN A 306 -9.13 20.14 1.00
CA GLN A 306 -8.79 18.72 0.84
C GLN A 306 -8.55 18.37 -0.63
N ALA A 307 -9.48 18.73 -1.51
CA ALA A 307 -9.38 18.44 -2.94
C ALA A 307 -8.15 19.12 -3.59
N PHE A 308 -7.85 20.35 -3.22
CA PHE A 308 -6.70 21.10 -3.72
C PHE A 308 -5.37 20.45 -3.29
N PHE A 309 -5.26 20.04 -2.03
CA PHE A 309 -4.04 19.38 -1.52
C PHE A 309 -3.81 18.06 -2.23
N LEU A 310 -4.81 17.20 -2.30
CA LEU A 310 -4.71 15.90 -2.95
C LEU A 310 -4.38 16.02 -4.45
N GLU A 311 -5.00 16.94 -5.17
CA GLU A 311 -4.68 17.19 -6.58
C GLU A 311 -3.23 17.65 -6.76
N SER A 312 -2.76 18.56 -5.89
CA SER A 312 -1.37 19.05 -5.92
C SER A 312 -0.36 17.93 -5.63
N GLN A 313 -0.65 17.07 -4.67
CA GLN A 313 0.16 15.88 -4.35
C GLN A 313 0.20 14.90 -5.54
N TRP A 314 -0.93 14.58 -6.15
CA TRP A 314 -1.01 13.67 -7.28
C TRP A 314 -0.30 14.20 -8.54
N ARG A 315 -0.30 15.51 -8.76
CA ARG A 315 0.50 16.13 -9.83
C ARG A 315 1.98 15.85 -9.64
N GLN A 316 2.51 15.98 -8.42
CA GLN A 316 3.92 15.70 -8.12
C GLN A 316 4.25 14.21 -8.21
N ILE A 317 3.34 13.31 -7.78
CA ILE A 317 3.48 11.87 -7.98
C ILE A 317 3.68 11.56 -9.45
N TYR A 318 2.80 12.03 -10.33
CA TYR A 318 2.90 11.78 -11.76
C TYR A 318 4.14 12.41 -12.41
N GLN A 319 4.63 13.53 -11.88
CA GLN A 319 5.90 14.12 -12.34
C GLN A 319 7.12 13.28 -12.00
N ASN A 320 7.02 12.37 -11.02
CA ASN A 320 8.12 11.56 -10.52
C ASN A 320 8.01 10.06 -10.84
N ILE A 321 7.02 9.64 -11.63
CA ILE A 321 6.95 8.25 -12.14
C ILE A 321 7.98 8.03 -13.26
N ALA A 322 8.23 6.76 -13.57
CA ALA A 322 9.07 6.38 -14.70
C ALA A 322 8.55 6.95 -16.02
N GLY A 323 9.45 7.46 -16.86
CA GLY A 323 9.12 8.01 -18.19
C GLY A 323 8.79 9.50 -18.19
N TYR A 324 8.60 10.13 -17.04
CA TYR A 324 8.47 11.58 -16.98
C TYR A 324 9.86 12.26 -17.11
N LYS A 325 9.96 13.28 -17.96
CA LYS A 325 11.28 13.81 -18.39
C LYS A 325 12.06 14.55 -17.30
N THR A 326 11.36 15.19 -16.36
CA THR A 326 11.96 16.13 -15.38
C THR A 326 11.95 15.62 -13.95
N GLY A 327 11.30 14.50 -13.68
CA GLY A 327 11.17 13.95 -12.33
C GLY A 327 12.26 12.94 -11.98
N ALA A 328 12.30 12.54 -10.70
CA ALA A 328 13.25 11.56 -10.19
C ALA A 328 13.06 10.15 -10.80
N GLY A 329 11.88 9.83 -11.30
CA GLY A 329 11.56 8.55 -11.94
C GLY A 329 11.53 7.37 -10.97
N ASN A 330 11.40 7.62 -9.66
CA ASN A 330 11.45 6.60 -8.63
C ASN A 330 10.11 6.38 -7.91
N CYS A 331 9.04 7.12 -8.26
CA CYS A 331 7.72 6.98 -7.66
C CYS A 331 6.89 5.90 -8.37
N LEU A 332 6.30 4.99 -7.60
CA LEU A 332 5.43 3.91 -8.10
C LEU A 332 3.93 4.28 -8.04
N GLY A 333 3.60 5.40 -7.42
CA GLY A 333 2.24 5.87 -7.19
C GLY A 333 2.00 6.31 -5.76
N GLY A 334 0.74 6.40 -5.36
CA GLY A 334 0.34 6.85 -4.03
C GLY A 334 -0.96 6.21 -3.56
N ILE A 335 -1.16 6.27 -2.25
CA ILE A 335 -2.31 5.74 -1.55
C ILE A 335 -2.88 6.88 -0.69
N ILE A 336 -4.10 7.26 -0.94
CA ILE A 336 -4.77 8.33 -0.20
C ILE A 336 -5.20 7.79 1.16
N PHE A 337 -4.80 8.42 2.22
CA PHE A 337 -5.37 8.28 3.54
C PHE A 337 -6.45 9.35 3.68
N GLU A 338 -7.76 8.97 3.63
CA GLU A 338 -8.20 7.58 3.48
C GLU A 338 -9.55 7.49 2.72
N TRP A 339 -10.16 6.31 2.68
CA TRP A 339 -11.43 6.11 1.97
C TRP A 339 -12.61 6.77 2.66
N THR A 340 -12.92 6.37 3.92
CA THR A 340 -14.02 6.92 4.71
C THR A 340 -13.51 7.64 5.96
N ASP A 341 -14.27 8.60 6.44
CA ASP A 341 -13.98 9.28 7.70
C ASP A 341 -13.94 8.29 8.89
N GLU A 342 -13.00 8.47 9.82
CA GLU A 342 -12.80 7.63 11.02
C GLU A 342 -13.42 8.28 12.26
N TRP A 343 -14.72 8.25 12.42
CA TRP A 343 -15.47 8.89 13.51
C TRP A 343 -15.04 8.46 14.92
N TRP A 344 -14.33 7.35 15.06
CA TRP A 344 -13.86 6.79 16.33
C TRP A 344 -12.51 7.37 16.78
N LYS A 345 -11.80 8.04 15.93
CA LYS A 345 -10.36 8.31 16.06
C LYS A 345 -10.01 9.34 17.14
N HIS A 346 -10.88 10.31 17.40
CA HIS A 346 -10.60 11.39 18.36
C HIS A 346 -10.43 10.87 19.80
N ASN A 347 -11.26 9.95 20.23
CA ASN A 347 -11.23 9.42 21.59
C ASN A 347 -11.56 7.93 21.59
N GLU A 348 -10.58 7.11 21.25
CA GLU A 348 -10.70 5.65 21.11
C GLU A 348 -11.18 4.95 22.40
N SER A 349 -11.03 5.59 23.57
CA SER A 349 -11.44 5.02 24.85
C SER A 349 -12.87 5.37 25.30
N ASP A 350 -13.57 6.23 24.55
CA ASP A 350 -14.92 6.70 24.89
C ASP A 350 -15.92 6.38 23.77
N GLU A 351 -16.65 5.27 23.93
CA GLU A 351 -17.66 4.80 22.99
C GLU A 351 -18.70 5.88 22.62
N ALA A 352 -19.02 6.79 23.54
CA ALA A 352 -19.97 7.86 23.27
C ALA A 352 -19.43 8.86 22.23
N SER A 353 -18.11 8.97 22.08
CA SER A 353 -17.48 9.84 21.09
C SER A 353 -17.53 9.27 19.66
N TRP A 354 -17.66 7.95 19.49
CA TRP A 354 -17.58 7.31 18.16
C TRP A 354 -18.75 7.63 17.22
N SER A 355 -19.78 8.29 17.74
CA SER A 355 -20.92 8.80 16.95
C SER A 355 -20.91 10.32 16.82
N VAL A 356 -19.83 10.99 17.24
CA VAL A 356 -19.70 12.46 17.18
C VAL A 356 -18.48 12.79 16.32
N HIS A 357 -18.72 13.42 15.20
CA HIS A 357 -17.63 13.85 14.32
C HIS A 357 -16.87 15.01 14.97
N ASP A 358 -15.60 14.80 15.30
CA ASP A 358 -14.79 15.71 16.09
C ASP A 358 -14.54 17.06 15.41
N THR A 359 -14.69 18.15 16.15
CA THR A 359 -14.41 19.51 15.69
C THR A 359 -13.38 20.25 16.55
N GLU A 360 -12.77 19.54 17.52
CA GLU A 360 -11.84 20.10 18.49
C GLU A 360 -10.43 19.48 18.40
N ALA A 361 -10.17 18.64 17.41
CA ALA A 361 -8.95 17.87 17.28
C ALA A 361 -7.66 18.66 17.52
N THR A 362 -6.80 18.07 18.32
CA THR A 362 -5.54 18.67 18.75
C THR A 362 -4.35 17.72 18.59
N TRP A 363 -4.55 16.62 17.88
CA TRP A 363 -3.57 15.54 17.79
C TRP A 363 -2.66 15.60 16.58
N SER A 364 -2.82 16.60 15.74
CA SER A 364 -1.84 16.92 14.74
C SER A 364 -0.55 17.44 15.37
N ASN A 365 0.56 16.88 14.97
CA ASN A 365 1.90 17.27 15.44
C ASN A 365 2.68 18.07 14.40
N GLY A 366 2.03 18.98 13.72
CA GLY A 366 2.65 19.88 12.74
C GLY A 366 2.68 19.30 11.33
N SER A 367 1.72 18.49 10.99
CA SER A 367 1.46 18.08 9.60
C SER A 367 1.27 19.27 8.70
N TYR A 368 1.35 19.08 7.39
CA TYR A 368 1.34 20.16 6.42
C TYR A 368 2.47 21.18 6.61
N TYR A 369 3.68 20.70 6.88
CA TYR A 369 4.87 21.51 7.20
C TYR A 369 5.11 22.71 6.30
N PHE A 370 4.67 22.66 5.06
CA PHE A 370 4.95 23.68 4.06
C PHE A 370 3.78 24.63 3.81
N ASP A 371 2.59 24.35 4.34
CA ASP A 371 1.38 25.06 3.93
C ASP A 371 0.60 25.72 5.06
N ILE A 372 0.17 24.93 6.05
CA ILE A 372 -0.72 25.38 7.12
C ILE A 372 -0.05 25.18 8.46
N LYS A 373 -0.12 26.20 9.31
CA LYS A 373 0.32 26.15 10.70
C LYS A 373 -0.79 26.65 11.57
N ALA A 374 -1.54 25.73 12.16
CA ALA A 374 -2.56 26.06 13.13
C ALA A 374 -1.95 26.20 14.54
N PRO A 375 -2.50 27.08 15.41
CA PRO A 375 -2.14 27.12 16.82
C PRO A 375 -2.34 25.74 17.46
N LYS A 376 -1.43 25.35 18.35
CA LYS A 376 -1.51 24.08 19.08
C LYS A 376 -1.61 22.82 18.19
N ASN A 377 -1.04 22.88 16.99
CA ASN A 377 -1.06 21.76 16.04
C ASN A 377 -2.47 21.28 15.64
N MET A 378 -3.42 22.21 15.51
CA MET A 378 -4.80 21.89 15.15
C MET A 378 -5.07 21.93 13.65
N ASN A 379 -4.05 21.74 12.84
CA ASN A 379 -4.14 21.82 11.37
C ASN A 379 -4.31 20.46 10.68
N MET A 380 -4.61 19.42 11.44
CA MET A 380 -4.86 18.08 10.92
C MET A 380 -5.82 17.34 11.86
N ASN A 381 -6.96 16.93 11.32
CA ASN A 381 -7.97 16.18 12.06
C ASN A 381 -8.24 14.85 11.33
N GLU A 382 -7.78 13.75 11.90
CA GLU A 382 -7.83 12.44 11.22
C GLU A 382 -9.24 11.93 11.00
N GLU A 383 -10.23 12.34 11.80
CA GLU A 383 -11.62 11.97 11.54
C GLU A 383 -12.19 12.53 10.22
N TRP A 384 -11.55 13.55 9.64
CA TRP A 384 -12.01 14.20 8.41
C TRP A 384 -11.17 13.85 7.17
N PHE A 385 -10.32 12.85 7.26
CA PHE A 385 -9.43 12.46 6.15
C PHE A 385 -10.14 11.70 5.03
N GLY A 386 -11.27 11.08 5.29
CA GLY A 386 -12.03 10.36 4.28
C GLY A 386 -12.31 11.22 3.05
N ILE A 387 -12.13 10.64 1.86
CA ILE A 387 -12.61 11.24 0.59
C ILE A 387 -14.06 10.90 0.31
N VAL A 388 -14.66 10.06 1.15
CA VAL A 388 -16.08 9.69 1.20
C VAL A 388 -16.56 9.87 2.63
N ALA A 389 -17.49 10.78 2.86
CA ALA A 389 -18.13 10.93 4.14
C ALA A 389 -19.12 9.80 4.42
N LEU A 390 -19.30 9.49 5.70
CA LEU A 390 -20.36 8.62 6.19
C LEU A 390 -21.57 9.44 6.64
N SER A 391 -22.77 8.92 6.43
CA SER A 391 -24.00 9.46 6.99
C SER A 391 -24.57 8.46 8.00
N GLU A 392 -25.23 8.94 9.04
CA GLU A 392 -25.98 8.10 9.99
C GLU A 392 -27.11 7.32 9.31
N GLU A 393 -27.61 7.79 8.16
CA GLU A 393 -28.57 7.07 7.34
C GLU A 393 -27.95 5.76 6.84
N LEU A 394 -28.64 4.63 7.10
CA LEU A 394 -28.23 3.33 6.58
C LEU A 394 -28.83 3.11 5.18
N LYS A 395 -27.99 2.61 4.28
CA LYS A 395 -28.37 2.11 2.98
C LYS A 395 -27.78 0.72 2.78
N ASP A 396 -28.63 -0.25 2.49
CA ASP A 396 -28.23 -1.64 2.31
C ASP A 396 -27.47 -2.21 3.54
N GLY A 397 -27.85 -1.75 4.74
CA GLY A 397 -27.30 -2.20 6.02
C GLY A 397 -25.98 -1.53 6.45
N ILE A 398 -25.45 -0.60 5.64
CA ILE A 398 -24.22 0.15 5.97
C ILE A 398 -24.49 1.66 5.96
N ASN A 399 -23.67 2.43 6.65
CA ASN A 399 -23.72 3.90 6.59
C ASN A 399 -23.61 4.37 5.13
N LYS A 400 -24.53 5.24 4.72
CA LYS A 400 -24.56 5.78 3.37
C LYS A 400 -23.26 6.50 3.03
N ARG A 401 -22.67 6.15 1.88
CA ARG A 401 -21.43 6.75 1.35
C ARG A 401 -21.74 8.03 0.60
N ILE A 402 -21.11 9.13 0.98
CA ILE A 402 -21.26 10.45 0.35
C ILE A 402 -19.90 10.92 -0.17
N PRO A 403 -19.58 10.73 -1.46
CA PRO A 403 -18.30 11.18 -2.02
C PRO A 403 -18.11 12.69 -1.84
N LYS A 404 -16.97 13.07 -1.25
CA LYS A 404 -16.58 14.47 -1.07
C LYS A 404 -16.00 15.05 -2.37
N LYS A 405 -15.72 16.35 -2.39
CA LYS A 405 -15.15 17.02 -3.57
C LYS A 405 -13.83 16.39 -4.03
N ALA A 406 -12.99 15.98 -3.11
CA ALA A 406 -11.72 15.31 -3.40
C ALA A 406 -11.88 14.06 -4.25
N TYR A 407 -12.89 13.23 -3.99
CA TYR A 407 -13.22 12.07 -4.80
C TYR A 407 -13.40 12.43 -6.29
N TYR A 408 -14.17 13.46 -6.59
CA TYR A 408 -14.45 13.87 -7.98
C TYR A 408 -13.23 14.51 -8.65
N VAL A 409 -12.49 15.36 -7.93
CA VAL A 409 -11.29 16.01 -8.47
C VAL A 409 -10.21 14.99 -8.80
N ILE A 410 -9.95 14.03 -7.92
CA ILE A 410 -8.96 12.99 -8.16
C ILE A 410 -9.41 12.03 -9.25
N ARG A 411 -10.69 11.67 -9.31
CA ARG A 411 -11.27 10.89 -10.41
C ARG A 411 -10.97 11.52 -11.77
N GLU A 412 -11.23 12.82 -11.93
CA GLU A 412 -10.96 13.53 -13.19
C GLU A 412 -9.46 13.61 -13.48
N PHE A 413 -8.64 13.86 -12.46
CA PHE A 413 -7.19 13.87 -12.62
C PHE A 413 -6.64 12.50 -13.06
N TRP A 414 -7.09 11.41 -12.47
CA TRP A 414 -6.62 10.06 -12.84
C TRP A 414 -7.07 9.60 -14.23
N ARG A 415 -8.21 10.11 -14.72
CA ARG A 415 -8.68 9.86 -16.10
C ARG A 415 -7.85 10.61 -17.13
N ASN A 416 -7.49 11.86 -16.84
CA ASN A 416 -6.78 12.74 -17.74
C ASN A 416 -5.68 13.51 -16.98
N PRO A 417 -4.52 12.89 -16.68
CA PRO A 417 -3.46 13.56 -15.95
C PRO A 417 -2.89 14.75 -16.72
N VAL A 418 -3.40 15.96 -16.47
CA VAL A 418 -2.91 17.19 -17.08
C VAL A 418 -1.70 17.68 -16.30
N LEU A 419 -0.50 17.40 -16.81
CA LEU A 419 0.78 17.75 -16.19
C LEU A 419 1.38 19.04 -16.73
N ASN A 420 0.67 19.73 -17.63
CA ASN A 420 1.16 20.95 -18.27
C ASN A 420 1.22 22.13 -17.30
N ASN A 421 2.41 22.50 -16.92
CA ASN A 421 2.74 23.84 -16.40
C ASN A 421 2.62 24.87 -17.56
N LYS A 422 1.44 25.14 -18.04
CA LYS A 422 1.21 26.44 -18.67
C LYS A 422 0.99 27.43 -17.53
N ASN A 423 2.07 28.05 -17.07
CA ASN A 423 2.00 29.32 -16.40
C ASN A 423 1.02 30.21 -17.19
N LYS A 424 -0.17 30.41 -16.66
CA LYS A 424 -1.03 31.51 -17.07
C LYS A 424 -0.44 32.81 -16.51
N ASN A 425 0.74 33.18 -17.00
CA ASN A 425 1.15 34.56 -17.05
C ASN A 425 0.40 35.21 -18.22
N SER A 426 -0.84 35.59 -17.99
CA SER A 426 -1.52 36.59 -18.78
C SER A 426 -2.83 36.94 -18.11
N ARG A 427 -2.79 37.83 -17.13
CA ARG A 427 -3.80 38.85 -16.95
C ARG A 427 -3.06 40.09 -16.50
N LYS A 428 -2.84 40.96 -17.49
CA LYS A 428 -2.67 42.40 -17.26
C LYS A 428 -3.94 42.96 -16.63
#